data_33df48687dbcb290af3fbc46cd7d7a7f
#
_entry.id   33df48687dbcb290af3fbc46cd7d7a7f
#
_cell.length_a   1.000
_cell.length_b   1.000
_cell.length_c   1.000
_cell.angle_alpha   90.00
_cell.angle_beta   90.00
_cell.angle_gamma   90.00
#
_symmetry.space_group_name_H-M   'P 1'
#
loop_
_entity.id
_entity.type
_entity.pdbx_description
1 polymer ?
#
loop_
_entity_poly.entity_id
_entity_poly.type
_entity_poly.pdbx_seq_one_letter_code
_entity_poly.pdbx_strand_id
1 'polypeptide(L)'
;MNIRKRIILELERLRRKNLQQLHPLQQLFWESTLRCNVRCLHCGSDCSSNDLTPDMPAEDFLRVIDQSVTPHVDPHKVLIIISGGEPLMRTDLAQVGKALKQRGYPWGMVTNGLALTPKRFEELMQNGLRSMAISFDGMKDNHNWLRQHPLAFDGATRAIQLAAATPSLIWDVVTCVNQRSFLQIDEMQKYLWSIGVRNWRLITIDPMGRAAENPELLLTPEQHRQVLDYIREKRKEGLHISYSCEGFMPDYEGEVRDHLFHCAAGVSVASILIDGSISACTSVRGKYYQGNIYHDDFWDVWENGFKDYRNRQWMKKLDPCNTCKLFRYCEGGGMHLRREDGSLMLCHDNKIRGY
;
A
#
# COMPACT_ATOMS: atom_id res chain seq x y z
N MET A 1 28.55 -5.95 -2.90
CA MET A 1 27.70 -5.67 -4.10
C MET A 1 28.59 -5.76 -5.34
N ASN A 2 28.23 -6.61 -6.32
CA ASN A 2 28.99 -6.80 -7.55
C ASN A 2 28.78 -5.63 -8.55
N ILE A 3 29.66 -5.55 -9.57
CA ILE A 3 29.67 -4.42 -10.52
C ILE A 3 28.39 -4.33 -11.35
N ARG A 4 27.80 -5.47 -11.74
CA ARG A 4 26.55 -5.54 -12.49
C ARG A 4 25.38 -4.95 -11.69
N LYS A 5 25.25 -5.32 -10.43
CA LYS A 5 24.20 -4.81 -9.52
C LYS A 5 24.38 -3.30 -9.29
N ARG A 6 25.63 -2.84 -9.21
CA ARG A 6 25.92 -1.41 -9.08
C ARG A 6 25.47 -0.60 -10.31
N ILE A 7 25.72 -1.11 -11.51
CA ILE A 7 25.25 -0.46 -12.75
C ILE A 7 23.73 -0.36 -12.78
N ILE A 8 23.02 -1.44 -12.45
CA ILE A 8 21.56 -1.47 -12.42
C ILE A 8 21.01 -0.44 -11.43
N LEU A 9 21.59 -0.34 -10.23
CA LEU A 9 21.20 0.65 -9.23
C LEU A 9 21.48 2.10 -9.66
N GLU A 10 22.55 2.35 -10.43
CA GLU A 10 22.81 3.69 -10.97
C GLU A 10 21.80 4.07 -12.06
N LEU A 11 21.43 3.13 -12.94
CA LEU A 11 20.39 3.36 -13.95
C LEU A 11 19.03 3.65 -13.28
N GLU A 12 18.68 2.89 -12.25
CA GLU A 12 17.47 3.14 -11.48
C GLU A 12 17.49 4.50 -10.77
N ARG A 13 18.64 4.89 -10.23
CA ARG A 13 18.81 6.23 -9.62
C ARG A 13 18.57 7.35 -10.63
N LEU A 14 19.02 7.19 -11.88
CA LEU A 14 18.77 8.16 -12.96
C LEU A 14 17.28 8.18 -13.35
N ARG A 15 16.66 7.01 -13.52
CA ARG A 15 15.23 6.87 -13.79
C ARG A 15 14.39 7.55 -12.71
N ARG A 16 14.73 7.31 -11.45
CA ARG A 16 14.03 7.90 -10.29
C ARG A 16 14.17 9.42 -10.27
N LYS A 17 15.35 9.97 -10.53
CA LYS A 17 15.53 11.42 -10.64
C LYS A 17 14.63 12.04 -11.72
N ASN A 18 14.52 11.40 -12.87
CA ASN A 18 13.63 11.84 -13.92
C ASN A 18 12.16 11.80 -13.48
N LEU A 19 11.74 10.71 -12.81
CA LEU A 19 10.39 10.61 -12.23
C LEU A 19 10.12 11.70 -11.18
N GLN A 20 11.09 12.01 -10.33
CA GLN A 20 10.98 13.07 -9.33
C GLN A 20 10.81 14.47 -9.96
N GLN A 21 11.42 14.70 -11.12
CA GLN A 21 11.28 15.95 -11.88
C GLN A 21 9.94 16.03 -12.60
N LEU A 22 9.52 14.95 -13.27
CA LEU A 22 8.27 14.89 -14.03
C LEU A 22 7.04 14.71 -13.14
N HIS A 23 7.20 14.07 -12.01
CA HIS A 23 6.19 13.70 -11.01
C HIS A 23 4.78 13.43 -11.57
N PRO A 24 4.63 12.53 -12.56
CA PRO A 24 3.34 12.23 -13.14
C PRO A 24 2.42 11.58 -12.10
N LEU A 25 1.22 12.11 -11.91
CA LEU A 25 0.23 11.45 -11.05
C LEU A 25 -0.24 10.16 -11.73
N GLN A 26 0.06 9.02 -11.14
CA GLN A 26 -0.31 7.69 -11.66
C GLN A 26 -1.32 6.96 -10.79
N GLN A 27 -1.31 7.25 -9.47
CA GLN A 27 -2.25 6.67 -8.52
C GLN A 27 -2.72 7.75 -7.55
N LEU A 28 -4.03 7.82 -7.39
CA LEU A 28 -4.65 8.66 -6.37
C LEU A 28 -5.47 7.79 -5.44
N PHE A 29 -5.05 7.72 -4.18
CA PHE A 29 -5.80 7.03 -3.14
C PHE A 29 -6.87 7.96 -2.57
N TRP A 30 -8.02 7.40 -2.32
CA TRP A 30 -9.07 8.04 -1.53
C TRP A 30 -9.32 7.22 -0.25
N GLU A 31 -9.02 7.80 0.91
CA GLU A 31 -9.45 7.25 2.20
C GLU A 31 -10.91 7.64 2.41
N SER A 32 -11.81 6.78 1.95
CA SER A 32 -13.22 7.08 1.77
C SER A 32 -14.05 6.97 3.06
N THR A 33 -13.54 6.23 4.06
CA THR A 33 -14.19 5.98 5.35
C THR A 33 -13.15 5.51 6.37
N LEU A 34 -13.34 5.78 7.66
CA LEU A 34 -12.60 5.12 8.76
C LEU A 34 -13.39 3.99 9.40
N ARG A 35 -14.66 3.79 9.01
CA ARG A 35 -15.44 2.63 9.46
C ARG A 35 -14.87 1.34 8.87
N CYS A 36 -14.75 0.32 9.73
CA CYS A 36 -14.26 -0.99 9.33
C CYS A 36 -15.02 -2.08 10.09
N ASN A 37 -15.38 -3.15 9.40
CA ASN A 37 -16.09 -4.29 9.99
C ASN A 37 -15.17 -5.29 10.71
N VAL A 38 -13.87 -4.97 10.83
CA VAL A 38 -12.87 -5.72 11.61
C VAL A 38 -12.04 -4.74 12.46
N ARG A 39 -11.34 -5.29 13.49
CA ARG A 39 -10.49 -4.49 14.37
C ARG A 39 -9.08 -5.08 14.45
N CYS A 40 -8.39 -5.11 13.30
CA CYS A 40 -7.08 -5.74 13.17
C CYS A 40 -6.06 -5.24 14.19
N LEU A 41 -5.29 -6.15 14.80
CA LEU A 41 -4.25 -5.83 15.77
C LEU A 41 -3.08 -5.02 15.18
N HIS A 42 -2.90 -5.07 13.86
CA HIS A 42 -1.82 -4.38 13.13
C HIS A 42 -2.29 -3.14 12.35
N CYS A 43 -3.51 -2.65 12.56
CA CYS A 43 -4.05 -1.54 11.77
C CYS A 43 -3.26 -0.25 12.00
N GLY A 44 -2.64 0.27 10.93
CA GLY A 44 -1.90 1.53 10.97
C GLY A 44 -2.78 2.79 11.04
N SER A 45 -4.05 2.69 10.62
CA SER A 45 -5.02 3.80 10.61
C SER A 45 -5.99 3.80 11.78
N ASP A 46 -5.87 2.84 12.69
CA ASP A 46 -6.74 2.65 13.87
C ASP A 46 -8.26 2.61 13.58
N CYS A 47 -8.63 2.14 12.40
CA CYS A 47 -10.03 2.04 11.96
C CYS A 47 -10.82 1.02 12.78
N SER A 48 -12.13 1.29 13.00
CA SER A 48 -13.02 0.41 13.75
C SER A 48 -14.47 0.53 13.26
N SER A 49 -15.36 -0.38 13.75
CA SER A 49 -16.79 -0.30 13.46
C SER A 49 -17.48 0.86 14.17
N ASN A 50 -16.87 1.36 15.25
CA ASN A 50 -17.39 2.43 16.09
C ASN A 50 -16.75 3.78 15.81
N ASP A 51 -16.02 3.92 14.70
CA ASP A 51 -15.46 5.20 14.31
C ASP A 51 -16.58 6.19 14.02
N LEU A 52 -16.54 7.35 14.69
CA LEU A 52 -17.54 8.39 14.58
C LEU A 52 -17.21 9.46 13.55
N THR A 53 -16.04 9.37 12.91
CA THR A 53 -15.66 10.29 11.85
C THR A 53 -16.63 10.14 10.68
N PRO A 54 -17.33 11.20 10.27
CA PRO A 54 -18.21 11.14 9.10
C PRO A 54 -17.43 10.70 7.85
N ASP A 55 -18.04 9.85 7.02
CA ASP A 55 -17.48 9.56 5.71
C ASP A 55 -17.37 10.86 4.89
N MET A 56 -16.26 11.04 4.17
CA MET A 56 -16.19 12.14 3.20
C MET A 56 -17.32 11.98 2.17
N PRO A 57 -18.12 13.03 1.90
CA PRO A 57 -19.10 13.00 0.82
C PRO A 57 -18.42 12.64 -0.52
N ALA A 58 -19.05 11.72 -1.26
CA ALA A 58 -18.49 11.31 -2.56
C ALA A 58 -18.37 12.49 -3.54
N GLU A 59 -19.28 13.45 -3.42
CA GLU A 59 -19.32 14.67 -4.22
C GLU A 59 -18.09 15.54 -4.02
N ASP A 60 -17.53 15.60 -2.79
CA ASP A 60 -16.32 16.38 -2.51
C ASP A 60 -15.11 15.76 -3.20
N PHE A 61 -14.96 14.44 -3.15
CA PHE A 61 -13.90 13.74 -3.87
C PHE A 61 -14.07 13.89 -5.39
N LEU A 62 -15.28 13.68 -5.91
CA LEU A 62 -15.56 13.80 -7.35
C LEU A 62 -15.38 15.24 -7.87
N ARG A 63 -15.67 16.25 -7.04
CA ARG A 63 -15.38 17.64 -7.36
C ARG A 63 -13.89 17.89 -7.54
N VAL A 64 -13.03 17.32 -6.67
CA VAL A 64 -11.57 17.39 -6.85
C VAL A 64 -11.13 16.71 -8.14
N ILE A 65 -11.69 15.53 -8.44
CA ILE A 65 -11.42 14.83 -9.71
C ILE A 65 -11.77 15.72 -10.91
N ASP A 66 -12.97 16.31 -10.92
CA ASP A 66 -13.47 17.07 -12.07
C ASP A 66 -12.74 18.42 -12.24
N GLN A 67 -12.53 19.15 -11.15
CA GLN A 67 -12.08 20.54 -11.21
C GLN A 67 -10.56 20.68 -11.15
N SER A 68 -9.90 19.77 -10.43
CA SER A 68 -8.49 19.91 -10.10
C SER A 68 -7.60 18.84 -10.76
N VAL A 69 -8.06 17.60 -10.96
CA VAL A 69 -7.24 16.53 -11.53
C VAL A 69 -7.43 16.39 -13.04
N THR A 70 -8.69 16.23 -13.49
CA THR A 70 -9.02 15.96 -14.91
C THR A 70 -8.48 16.99 -15.90
N PRO A 71 -8.39 18.30 -15.60
CA PRO A 71 -7.81 19.27 -16.53
C PRO A 71 -6.32 19.06 -16.86
N HIS A 72 -5.62 18.29 -16.06
CA HIS A 72 -4.16 18.17 -16.09
C HIS A 72 -3.64 16.77 -16.45
N VAL A 73 -4.49 15.75 -16.44
CA VAL A 73 -4.09 14.36 -16.66
C VAL A 73 -4.94 13.68 -17.73
N ASP A 74 -4.41 12.63 -18.33
CA ASP A 74 -5.22 11.64 -19.06
C ASP A 74 -5.87 10.70 -18.01
N PRO A 75 -7.21 10.71 -17.86
CA PRO A 75 -7.90 9.90 -16.87
C PRO A 75 -7.56 8.40 -16.95
N HIS A 76 -7.34 7.87 -18.17
CA HIS A 76 -7.02 6.46 -18.38
C HIS A 76 -5.65 6.05 -17.80
N LYS A 77 -4.79 7.02 -17.48
CA LYS A 77 -3.44 6.80 -16.93
C LYS A 77 -3.36 6.98 -15.41
N VAL A 78 -4.45 7.37 -14.76
CA VAL A 78 -4.49 7.56 -13.30
C VAL A 78 -5.42 6.54 -12.68
N LEU A 79 -4.87 5.60 -11.91
CA LEU A 79 -5.65 4.63 -11.16
C LEU A 79 -6.17 5.27 -9.86
N ILE A 80 -7.48 5.30 -9.68
CA ILE A 80 -8.10 5.69 -8.41
C ILE A 80 -8.20 4.46 -7.53
N ILE A 81 -7.64 4.51 -6.31
CA ILE A 81 -7.69 3.40 -5.36
C ILE A 81 -8.52 3.82 -4.15
N ILE A 82 -9.66 3.19 -3.98
CA ILE A 82 -10.55 3.44 -2.83
C ILE A 82 -10.07 2.58 -1.66
N SER A 83 -9.77 3.26 -0.56
CA SER A 83 -9.28 2.66 0.68
C SER A 83 -9.95 3.32 1.89
N GLY A 84 -9.35 3.14 3.06
CA GLY A 84 -9.81 3.69 4.32
C GLY A 84 -9.79 2.63 5.42
N GLY A 85 -10.86 2.52 6.21
CA GLY A 85 -11.12 1.36 7.03
C GLY A 85 -11.44 0.16 6.14
N GLU A 86 -12.70 0.04 5.73
CA GLU A 86 -13.13 -0.94 4.71
C GLU A 86 -14.07 -0.25 3.72
N PRO A 87 -13.69 -0.12 2.43
CA PRO A 87 -14.52 0.56 1.44
C PRO A 87 -15.92 -0.03 1.27
N LEU A 88 -16.08 -1.34 1.48
CA LEU A 88 -17.38 -2.01 1.41
C LEU A 88 -18.36 -1.59 2.50
N MET A 89 -17.92 -0.84 3.52
CA MET A 89 -18.81 -0.21 4.52
C MET A 89 -19.55 1.00 3.94
N ARG A 90 -19.14 1.56 2.83
CA ARG A 90 -19.87 2.61 2.11
C ARG A 90 -21.02 2.01 1.32
N THR A 91 -22.19 2.61 1.47
CA THR A 91 -23.41 2.21 0.73
C THR A 91 -23.40 2.72 -0.71
N ASP A 92 -22.71 3.83 -0.97
CA ASP A 92 -22.61 4.51 -2.27
C ASP A 92 -21.39 4.11 -3.13
N LEU A 93 -20.61 3.10 -2.69
CA LEU A 93 -19.37 2.70 -3.37
C LEU A 93 -19.56 2.36 -4.86
N ALA A 94 -20.66 1.68 -5.20
CA ALA A 94 -20.97 1.33 -6.58
C ALA A 94 -21.28 2.57 -7.43
N GLN A 95 -22.00 3.55 -6.86
CA GLN A 95 -22.31 4.82 -7.51
C GLN A 95 -21.05 5.64 -7.76
N VAL A 96 -20.14 5.69 -6.79
CA VAL A 96 -18.82 6.32 -6.95
C VAL A 96 -18.03 5.62 -8.06
N GLY A 97 -17.98 4.29 -8.05
CA GLY A 97 -17.31 3.51 -9.11
C GLY A 97 -17.86 3.82 -10.48
N LYS A 98 -19.21 3.90 -10.62
CA LYS A 98 -19.87 4.31 -11.88
C LYS A 98 -19.45 5.71 -12.30
N ALA A 99 -19.41 6.65 -11.38
CA ALA A 99 -19.03 8.03 -11.64
C ALA A 99 -17.58 8.15 -12.12
N LEU A 100 -16.65 7.40 -11.52
CA LEU A 100 -15.25 7.34 -11.96
C LEU A 100 -15.12 6.71 -13.35
N LYS A 101 -15.80 5.58 -13.59
CA LYS A 101 -15.84 4.91 -14.89
C LYS A 101 -16.34 5.85 -16.01
N GLN A 102 -17.39 6.63 -15.75
CA GLN A 102 -17.94 7.61 -16.70
C GLN A 102 -16.96 8.73 -17.06
N ARG A 103 -16.05 9.05 -16.13
CA ARG A 103 -14.96 10.04 -16.30
C ARG A 103 -13.70 9.44 -16.94
N GLY A 104 -13.70 8.14 -17.24
CA GLY A 104 -12.57 7.45 -17.85
C GLY A 104 -11.50 6.98 -16.88
N TYR A 105 -11.71 7.14 -15.55
CA TYR A 105 -10.74 6.66 -14.56
C TYR A 105 -10.90 5.17 -14.29
N PRO A 106 -9.84 4.36 -14.47
CA PRO A 106 -9.80 3.04 -13.88
C PRO A 106 -9.79 3.17 -12.35
N TRP A 107 -10.57 2.33 -11.68
CA TRP A 107 -10.59 2.34 -10.24
C TRP A 107 -10.46 0.95 -9.62
N GLY A 108 -9.95 0.92 -8.42
CA GLY A 108 -9.77 -0.29 -7.63
C GLY A 108 -10.00 -0.04 -6.14
N MET A 109 -9.90 -1.12 -5.35
CA MET A 109 -10.03 -1.02 -3.90
C MET A 109 -9.07 -1.96 -3.18
N VAL A 110 -8.78 -1.62 -1.91
CA VAL A 110 -8.14 -2.51 -0.94
C VAL A 110 -9.22 -2.99 0.02
N THR A 111 -9.37 -4.30 0.21
CA THR A 111 -10.46 -4.85 1.02
C THR A 111 -10.03 -6.03 1.88
N ASN A 112 -10.67 -6.17 3.04
CA ASN A 112 -10.58 -7.38 3.86
C ASN A 112 -11.51 -8.51 3.37
N GLY A 113 -12.38 -8.25 2.41
CA GLY A 113 -13.27 -9.22 1.77
C GLY A 113 -14.49 -9.66 2.59
N LEU A 114 -14.57 -9.32 3.87
CA LEU A 114 -15.61 -9.84 4.77
C LEU A 114 -17.03 -9.49 4.30
N ALA A 115 -17.26 -8.26 3.82
CA ALA A 115 -18.56 -7.79 3.33
C ALA A 115 -18.79 -8.03 1.83
N LEU A 116 -17.84 -8.68 1.11
CA LEU A 116 -17.96 -8.92 -0.32
C LEU A 116 -18.81 -10.16 -0.60
N THR A 117 -20.09 -9.97 -0.86
CA THR A 117 -20.98 -11.03 -1.37
C THR A 117 -20.87 -11.14 -2.89
N PRO A 118 -21.28 -12.29 -3.52
CA PRO A 118 -21.32 -12.42 -4.98
C PRO A 118 -22.13 -11.30 -5.65
N LYS A 119 -23.30 -10.96 -5.12
CA LYS A 119 -24.15 -9.88 -5.62
C LYS A 119 -23.43 -8.51 -5.56
N ARG A 120 -22.78 -8.21 -4.43
CA ARG A 120 -22.04 -6.94 -4.27
C ARG A 120 -20.85 -6.87 -5.21
N PHE A 121 -20.14 -8.00 -5.39
CA PHE A 121 -19.02 -8.08 -6.32
C PHE A 121 -19.46 -7.84 -7.77
N GLU A 122 -20.56 -8.49 -8.21
CA GLU A 122 -21.12 -8.28 -9.54
C GLU A 122 -21.52 -6.82 -9.77
N GLU A 123 -22.19 -6.20 -8.80
CA GLU A 123 -22.55 -4.77 -8.83
C GLU A 123 -21.31 -3.88 -9.03
N LEU A 124 -20.23 -4.13 -8.29
CA LEU A 124 -18.99 -3.35 -8.41
C LEU A 124 -18.32 -3.56 -9.78
N MET A 125 -18.29 -4.78 -10.29
CA MET A 125 -17.76 -5.10 -11.62
C MET A 125 -18.55 -4.38 -12.73
N GLN A 126 -19.86 -4.38 -12.68
CA GLN A 126 -20.73 -3.64 -13.62
C GLN A 126 -20.45 -2.13 -13.57
N ASN A 127 -20.10 -1.61 -12.40
CA ASN A 127 -19.76 -0.21 -12.18
C ASN A 127 -18.25 0.10 -12.34
N GLY A 128 -17.49 -0.82 -12.95
CA GLY A 128 -16.15 -0.53 -13.46
C GLY A 128 -15.00 -0.86 -12.52
N LEU A 129 -15.20 -1.71 -11.50
CA LEU A 129 -14.09 -2.23 -10.69
C LEU A 129 -13.06 -2.94 -11.59
N ARG A 130 -11.80 -2.47 -11.56
CA ARG A 130 -10.70 -2.98 -12.39
C ARG A 130 -9.57 -3.59 -11.60
N SER A 131 -9.41 -3.18 -10.34
CA SER A 131 -8.32 -3.66 -9.51
C SER A 131 -8.77 -3.94 -8.07
N MET A 132 -8.24 -4.99 -7.46
CA MET A 132 -8.55 -5.34 -6.07
C MET A 132 -7.33 -5.93 -5.37
N ALA A 133 -6.96 -5.36 -4.22
CA ALA A 133 -6.01 -5.96 -3.31
C ALA A 133 -6.78 -6.58 -2.13
N ILE A 134 -6.61 -7.89 -1.93
CA ILE A 134 -7.36 -8.65 -0.91
C ILE A 134 -6.42 -9.04 0.22
N SER A 135 -6.80 -8.69 1.44
CA SER A 135 -6.02 -9.01 2.64
C SER A 135 -6.19 -10.47 3.05
N PHE A 136 -5.06 -11.20 3.27
CA PHE A 136 -5.04 -12.55 3.78
C PHE A 136 -3.77 -12.81 4.59
N ASP A 137 -3.85 -12.93 5.94
CA ASP A 137 -2.67 -12.82 6.82
C ASP A 137 -2.33 -14.09 7.60
N GLY A 138 -2.93 -15.20 7.28
CA GLY A 138 -2.68 -16.47 7.96
C GLY A 138 -3.72 -17.52 7.59
N MET A 139 -3.50 -18.76 8.02
CA MET A 139 -4.55 -19.78 8.04
C MET A 139 -5.64 -19.37 9.05
N LYS A 140 -6.78 -20.03 9.03
CA LYS A 140 -8.05 -19.59 9.63
C LYS A 140 -7.89 -18.99 11.03
N ASP A 141 -7.27 -19.70 11.94
CA ASP A 141 -7.16 -19.24 13.34
C ASP A 141 -6.28 -17.99 13.47
N ASN A 142 -5.14 -17.95 12.76
CA ASN A 142 -4.24 -16.80 12.79
C ASN A 142 -4.81 -15.59 12.04
N HIS A 143 -5.46 -15.81 10.91
CA HIS A 143 -6.12 -14.73 10.18
C HIS A 143 -7.23 -14.09 11.02
N ASN A 144 -8.13 -14.92 11.59
CA ASN A 144 -9.23 -14.44 12.42
C ASN A 144 -8.74 -13.76 13.71
N TRP A 145 -7.68 -14.30 14.32
CA TRP A 145 -7.04 -13.67 15.47
C TRP A 145 -6.45 -12.29 15.13
N LEU A 146 -5.67 -12.18 14.04
CA LEU A 146 -5.07 -10.89 13.66
C LEU A 146 -6.10 -9.85 13.27
N ARG A 147 -7.16 -10.29 12.56
CA ARG A 147 -8.25 -9.43 12.09
C ARG A 147 -9.32 -9.17 13.16
N GLN A 148 -9.27 -9.89 14.30
CA GLN A 148 -10.22 -9.79 15.40
C GLN A 148 -11.68 -10.00 14.94
N HIS A 149 -11.89 -11.00 14.05
CA HIS A 149 -13.23 -11.34 13.56
C HIS A 149 -13.32 -12.83 13.17
N PRO A 150 -14.31 -13.60 13.68
CA PRO A 150 -14.40 -15.05 13.49
C PRO A 150 -14.64 -15.50 12.03
N LEU A 151 -15.16 -14.62 11.18
CA LEU A 151 -15.48 -14.91 9.79
C LEU A 151 -14.52 -14.20 8.80
N ALA A 152 -13.43 -13.58 9.27
CA ALA A 152 -12.51 -12.84 8.40
C ALA A 152 -11.87 -13.74 7.34
N PHE A 153 -11.41 -14.93 7.73
CA PHE A 153 -10.82 -15.92 6.82
C PHE A 153 -11.80 -16.37 5.74
N ASP A 154 -13.03 -16.72 6.13
CA ASP A 154 -14.05 -17.20 5.20
C ASP A 154 -14.47 -16.10 4.22
N GLY A 155 -14.52 -14.83 4.70
CA GLY A 155 -14.77 -13.65 3.88
C GLY A 155 -13.66 -13.39 2.85
N ALA A 156 -12.41 -13.40 3.29
CA ALA A 156 -11.24 -13.22 2.42
C ALA A 156 -11.14 -14.35 1.37
N THR A 157 -11.34 -15.60 1.78
CA THR A 157 -11.37 -16.76 0.88
C THR A 157 -12.44 -16.60 -0.20
N ARG A 158 -13.66 -16.23 0.16
CA ARG A 158 -14.74 -15.96 -0.80
C ARG A 158 -14.37 -14.85 -1.78
N ALA A 159 -13.80 -13.74 -1.28
CA ALA A 159 -13.36 -12.64 -2.13
C ALA A 159 -12.29 -13.09 -3.14
N ILE A 160 -11.33 -13.89 -2.71
CA ILE A 160 -10.28 -14.47 -3.56
C ILE A 160 -10.90 -15.36 -4.64
N GLN A 161 -11.84 -16.24 -4.28
CA GLN A 161 -12.51 -17.13 -5.26
C GLN A 161 -13.31 -16.36 -6.30
N LEU A 162 -14.00 -15.28 -5.91
CA LEU A 162 -14.70 -14.38 -6.83
C LEU A 162 -13.71 -13.70 -7.79
N ALA A 163 -12.60 -13.19 -7.28
CA ALA A 163 -11.56 -12.58 -8.08
C ALA A 163 -10.91 -13.59 -9.05
N ALA A 164 -10.59 -14.79 -8.57
CA ALA A 164 -9.99 -15.86 -9.38
C ALA A 164 -10.90 -16.32 -10.54
N ALA A 165 -12.22 -16.27 -10.35
CA ALA A 165 -13.21 -16.59 -11.38
C ALA A 165 -13.41 -15.44 -12.40
N THR A 166 -12.72 -14.29 -12.25
CA THR A 166 -12.96 -13.08 -13.06
C THR A 166 -11.70 -12.64 -13.80
N PRO A 167 -11.44 -13.15 -15.02
CA PRO A 167 -10.21 -12.88 -15.77
C PRO A 167 -9.97 -11.40 -16.12
N SER A 168 -11.01 -10.57 -16.14
CA SER A 168 -10.93 -9.14 -16.45
C SER A 168 -10.48 -8.28 -15.26
N LEU A 169 -10.44 -8.84 -14.04
CA LEU A 169 -10.02 -8.14 -12.84
C LEU A 169 -8.50 -8.30 -12.64
N ILE A 170 -7.83 -7.19 -12.39
CA ILE A 170 -6.42 -7.18 -11.94
C ILE A 170 -6.43 -7.26 -10.43
N TRP A 171 -5.80 -8.27 -9.86
CA TRP A 171 -5.84 -8.44 -8.41
C TRP A 171 -4.62 -9.18 -7.86
N ASP A 172 -4.38 -8.95 -6.58
CA ASP A 172 -3.40 -9.66 -5.79
C ASP A 172 -3.90 -9.94 -4.37
N VAL A 173 -3.25 -10.86 -3.71
CA VAL A 173 -3.40 -11.07 -2.28
C VAL A 173 -2.28 -10.38 -1.55
N VAL A 174 -2.60 -9.67 -0.46
CA VAL A 174 -1.64 -8.97 0.40
C VAL A 174 -1.64 -9.63 1.78
N THR A 175 -0.46 -9.99 2.25
CA THR A 175 -0.25 -10.58 3.58
C THR A 175 0.66 -9.68 4.42
N CYS A 176 0.16 -9.23 5.56
CA CYS A 176 0.95 -8.62 6.62
C CYS A 176 1.59 -9.74 7.46
N VAL A 177 2.85 -10.07 7.18
CA VAL A 177 3.54 -11.18 7.83
C VAL A 177 3.86 -10.82 9.28
N ASN A 178 3.40 -11.64 10.21
CA ASN A 178 3.68 -11.57 11.63
C ASN A 178 4.33 -12.87 12.13
N GLN A 179 4.75 -12.94 13.39
CA GLN A 179 5.45 -14.11 13.93
C GLN A 179 4.64 -15.41 13.82
N ARG A 180 3.29 -15.36 13.88
CA ARG A 180 2.46 -16.57 13.76
C ARG A 180 2.29 -16.99 12.29
N SER A 181 1.96 -16.03 11.40
CA SER A 181 1.80 -16.34 9.98
C SER A 181 3.12 -16.68 9.30
N PHE A 182 4.24 -16.19 9.81
CA PHE A 182 5.57 -16.62 9.38
C PHE A 182 5.75 -18.15 9.44
N LEU A 183 5.26 -18.78 10.50
CA LEU A 183 5.35 -20.24 10.67
C LEU A 183 4.44 -21.02 9.70
N GLN A 184 3.49 -20.34 9.04
CA GLN A 184 2.51 -20.93 8.13
C GLN A 184 2.72 -20.52 6.67
N ILE A 185 3.82 -19.85 6.34
CA ILE A 185 4.00 -19.21 5.02
C ILE A 185 3.92 -20.21 3.85
N ASP A 186 4.47 -21.41 4.01
CA ASP A 186 4.36 -22.50 3.01
C ASP A 186 2.95 -23.06 2.90
N GLU A 187 2.26 -23.23 4.02
CA GLU A 187 0.87 -23.68 4.05
C GLU A 187 -0.04 -22.66 3.38
N MET A 188 0.14 -21.37 3.70
CA MET A 188 -0.58 -20.27 3.06
C MET A 188 -0.36 -20.24 1.55
N GLN A 189 0.89 -20.41 1.09
CA GLN A 189 1.20 -20.42 -0.33
C GLN A 189 0.45 -21.57 -1.05
N LYS A 190 0.51 -22.78 -0.52
CA LYS A 190 -0.21 -23.94 -1.10
C LYS A 190 -1.71 -23.73 -1.13
N TYR A 191 -2.27 -23.21 -0.04
CA TYR A 191 -3.70 -22.91 0.07
C TYR A 191 -4.12 -21.84 -0.95
N LEU A 192 -3.41 -20.71 -1.00
CA LEU A 192 -3.73 -19.61 -1.90
C LEU A 192 -3.69 -20.06 -3.37
N TRP A 193 -2.66 -20.83 -3.77
CA TRP A 193 -2.58 -21.38 -5.14
C TRP A 193 -3.70 -22.34 -5.45
N SER A 194 -4.14 -23.16 -4.48
CA SER A 194 -5.26 -24.10 -4.64
C SER A 194 -6.60 -23.41 -4.90
N ILE A 195 -6.78 -22.18 -4.42
CA ILE A 195 -8.00 -21.38 -4.62
C ILE A 195 -7.86 -20.31 -5.72
N GLY A 196 -6.79 -20.39 -6.53
CA GLY A 196 -6.64 -19.60 -7.75
C GLY A 196 -5.75 -18.37 -7.66
N VAL A 197 -5.08 -18.09 -6.53
CA VAL A 197 -4.11 -16.97 -6.43
C VAL A 197 -2.92 -17.22 -7.36
N ARG A 198 -2.48 -16.16 -8.03
CA ARG A 198 -1.28 -16.19 -8.89
C ARG A 198 -0.34 -15.01 -8.59
N ASN A 199 -0.81 -13.99 -7.89
CA ASN A 199 -0.01 -12.85 -7.44
C ASN A 199 -0.17 -12.71 -5.93
N TRP A 200 0.93 -12.86 -5.20
CA TRP A 200 0.94 -12.76 -3.74
C TRP A 200 2.00 -11.79 -3.28
N ARG A 201 1.58 -10.76 -2.56
CA ARG A 201 2.46 -9.71 -2.05
C ARG A 201 2.59 -9.82 -0.54
N LEU A 202 3.82 -9.95 -0.08
CA LEU A 202 4.16 -9.99 1.33
C LEU A 202 4.65 -8.61 1.78
N ILE A 203 4.20 -8.19 2.93
CA ILE A 203 4.67 -6.99 3.64
C ILE A 203 4.98 -7.36 5.08
N THR A 204 5.93 -6.69 5.71
CA THR A 204 6.16 -6.82 7.14
C THR A 204 5.31 -5.80 7.90
N ILE A 205 5.04 -6.08 9.17
CA ILE A 205 4.34 -5.13 10.03
C ILE A 205 5.36 -4.15 10.60
N ASP A 206 5.08 -2.86 10.44
CA ASP A 206 5.85 -1.79 11.05
C ASP A 206 5.15 -1.29 12.34
N PRO A 207 5.89 -0.78 13.34
CA PRO A 207 5.34 -0.37 14.64
C PRO A 207 4.59 0.97 14.53
N MET A 208 3.44 0.96 13.82
CA MET A 208 2.56 2.11 13.61
C MET A 208 1.11 1.77 13.97
N GLY A 209 0.34 2.78 14.41
CA GLY A 209 -1.03 2.57 14.84
C GLY A 209 -1.10 1.49 15.92
N ARG A 210 -2.10 0.59 15.83
CA ARG A 210 -2.24 -0.51 16.80
C ARG A 210 -1.06 -1.49 16.83
N ALA A 211 -0.30 -1.59 15.74
CA ALA A 211 0.89 -2.45 15.75
C ALA A 211 1.99 -1.96 16.70
N ALA A 212 2.02 -0.66 17.02
CA ALA A 212 2.95 -0.11 18.00
C ALA A 212 2.69 -0.62 19.43
N GLU A 213 1.44 -1.01 19.71
CA GLU A 213 0.98 -1.56 20.99
C GLU A 213 1.14 -3.09 21.05
N ASN A 214 1.45 -3.73 19.93
CA ASN A 214 1.53 -5.19 19.79
C ASN A 214 2.89 -5.62 19.21
N PRO A 215 3.99 -5.45 19.95
CA PRO A 215 5.36 -5.73 19.45
C PRO A 215 5.57 -7.21 19.08
N GLU A 216 4.77 -8.13 19.61
CA GLU A 216 4.77 -9.55 19.25
C GLU A 216 4.34 -9.84 17.81
N LEU A 217 3.77 -8.84 17.12
CA LEU A 217 3.48 -8.96 15.69
C LEU A 217 4.72 -8.78 14.82
N LEU A 218 5.73 -8.08 15.34
CA LEU A 218 6.89 -7.69 14.56
C LEU A 218 7.84 -8.87 14.37
N LEU A 219 8.27 -9.09 13.14
CA LEU A 219 9.29 -10.11 12.85
C LEU A 219 10.63 -9.74 13.47
N THR A 220 11.33 -10.75 13.99
CA THR A 220 12.75 -10.60 14.33
C THR A 220 13.58 -10.35 13.05
N PRO A 221 14.80 -9.80 13.17
CA PRO A 221 15.70 -9.65 12.03
C PRO A 221 15.92 -10.95 11.25
N GLU A 222 16.04 -12.07 11.97
CA GLU A 222 16.22 -13.39 11.37
C GLU A 222 14.97 -13.83 10.59
N GLN A 223 13.79 -13.74 11.19
CA GLN A 223 12.53 -14.06 10.52
C GLN A 223 12.31 -13.18 9.26
N HIS A 224 12.68 -11.90 9.33
CA HIS A 224 12.58 -11.01 8.19
C HIS A 224 13.50 -11.47 7.04
N ARG A 225 14.76 -11.84 7.33
CA ARG A 225 15.67 -12.43 6.32
C ARG A 225 15.06 -13.69 5.72
N GLN A 226 14.53 -14.59 6.54
CA GLN A 226 13.92 -15.84 6.09
C GLN A 226 12.71 -15.60 5.18
N VAL A 227 11.87 -14.57 5.43
CA VAL A 227 10.79 -14.17 4.52
C VAL A 227 11.36 -13.71 3.17
N LEU A 228 12.40 -12.89 3.17
CA LEU A 228 13.01 -12.41 1.93
C LEU A 228 13.68 -13.55 1.13
N ASP A 229 14.36 -14.47 1.83
CA ASP A 229 14.95 -15.66 1.22
C ASP A 229 13.86 -16.57 0.63
N TYR A 230 12.75 -16.77 1.36
CA TYR A 230 11.58 -17.50 0.87
C TYR A 230 11.02 -16.91 -0.43
N ILE A 231 10.80 -15.59 -0.45
CA ILE A 231 10.32 -14.90 -1.66
C ILE A 231 11.30 -15.15 -2.82
N ARG A 232 12.60 -14.96 -2.59
CA ARG A 232 13.65 -15.15 -3.59
C ARG A 232 13.64 -16.56 -4.18
N GLU A 233 13.55 -17.58 -3.34
CA GLU A 233 13.54 -18.98 -3.79
C GLU A 233 12.24 -19.30 -4.57
N LYS A 234 11.08 -18.88 -4.05
CA LYS A 234 9.80 -19.11 -4.74
C LYS A 234 9.71 -18.40 -6.09
N ARG A 235 10.33 -17.23 -6.22
CA ARG A 235 10.45 -16.55 -7.51
C ARG A 235 11.34 -17.31 -8.50
N LYS A 236 12.41 -17.98 -8.05
CA LYS A 236 13.22 -18.87 -8.90
C LYS A 236 12.43 -20.09 -9.37
N GLU A 237 11.47 -20.57 -8.54
CA GLU A 237 10.53 -21.64 -8.92
C GLU A 237 9.45 -21.17 -9.92
N GLY A 238 9.41 -19.87 -10.27
CA GLY A 238 8.45 -19.28 -11.20
C GLY A 238 7.15 -18.79 -10.56
N LEU A 239 7.06 -18.71 -9.24
CA LEU A 239 5.89 -18.17 -8.55
C LEU A 239 5.96 -16.64 -8.50
N HIS A 240 4.83 -15.97 -8.76
CA HIS A 240 4.72 -14.53 -8.63
C HIS A 240 4.43 -14.14 -7.17
N ILE A 241 5.46 -14.23 -6.35
CA ILE A 241 5.48 -13.72 -4.98
C ILE A 241 6.39 -12.51 -4.93
N SER A 242 5.96 -11.43 -4.28
CA SER A 242 6.74 -10.19 -4.19
C SER A 242 6.75 -9.60 -2.80
N TYR A 243 7.84 -8.92 -2.45
CA TYR A 243 7.90 -8.06 -1.28
C TYR A 243 7.42 -6.66 -1.64
N SER A 244 6.64 -6.03 -0.78
CA SER A 244 6.05 -4.71 -1.04
C SER A 244 7.08 -3.57 -1.00
N CYS A 245 6.61 -2.33 -1.19
CA CYS A 245 7.42 -1.11 -1.32
C CYS A 245 7.94 -0.54 0.02
N GLU A 246 8.34 -1.36 0.98
CA GLU A 246 8.63 -0.89 2.35
C GLU A 246 10.00 -0.25 2.52
N GLY A 247 11.06 -0.82 1.97
CA GLY A 247 12.41 -0.31 2.14
C GLY A 247 13.42 -0.83 1.14
N PHE A 248 14.56 -0.15 1.10
CA PHE A 248 15.71 -0.56 0.29
C PHE A 248 16.52 -1.63 1.03
N MET A 249 16.80 -2.73 0.34
CA MET A 249 17.53 -3.87 0.86
C MET A 249 18.57 -4.32 -0.19
N PRO A 250 19.82 -3.84 -0.12
CA PRO A 250 20.78 -3.96 -1.20
C PRO A 250 21.08 -5.40 -1.63
N ASP A 251 21.02 -6.35 -0.71
CA ASP A 251 21.30 -7.75 -0.99
C ASP A 251 20.14 -8.48 -1.69
N TYR A 252 18.92 -7.90 -1.62
CA TYR A 252 17.68 -8.45 -2.18
C TYR A 252 17.10 -7.67 -3.35
N GLU A 253 17.66 -6.46 -3.66
CA GLU A 253 17.14 -5.65 -4.77
C GLU A 253 17.23 -6.39 -6.11
N GLY A 254 16.12 -6.40 -6.84
CA GLY A 254 15.96 -7.12 -8.09
C GLY A 254 15.65 -8.62 -7.95
N GLU A 255 15.51 -9.14 -6.71
CA GLU A 255 15.31 -10.57 -6.46
C GLU A 255 13.94 -10.85 -5.79
N VAL A 256 13.45 -9.92 -4.95
CA VAL A 256 12.23 -10.09 -4.16
C VAL A 256 11.04 -9.27 -4.66
N ARG A 257 11.20 -8.50 -5.72
CA ARG A 257 10.14 -7.69 -6.36
C ARG A 257 10.45 -7.46 -7.84
N ASP A 258 9.46 -7.03 -8.61
CA ASP A 258 9.60 -6.85 -10.06
C ASP A 258 10.30 -5.54 -10.44
N HIS A 259 10.44 -4.63 -9.49
CA HIS A 259 11.13 -3.35 -9.65
C HIS A 259 12.16 -3.15 -8.53
N LEU A 260 13.11 -2.26 -8.73
CA LEU A 260 14.00 -1.83 -7.68
C LEU A 260 13.27 -0.85 -6.76
N PHE A 261 13.65 -0.84 -5.49
CA PHE A 261 12.98 0.01 -4.50
C PHE A 261 13.04 1.48 -4.86
N HIS A 262 11.89 2.09 -4.88
CA HIS A 262 11.71 3.54 -4.72
C HIS A 262 10.38 3.81 -4.01
N CYS A 263 10.34 4.81 -3.15
CA CYS A 263 9.09 5.26 -2.57
C CYS A 263 8.41 6.23 -3.53
N ALA A 264 7.26 5.85 -4.07
CA ALA A 264 6.49 6.62 -5.04
C ALA A 264 5.66 7.76 -4.40
N ALA A 265 5.57 7.80 -3.07
CA ALA A 265 4.83 8.82 -2.32
C ALA A 265 5.27 10.24 -2.69
N GLY A 266 4.33 11.08 -3.13
CA GLY A 266 4.57 12.46 -3.57
C GLY A 266 5.33 12.60 -4.90
N VAL A 267 5.64 11.47 -5.58
CA VAL A 267 6.32 11.44 -6.88
C VAL A 267 5.36 10.97 -8.00
N SER A 268 4.65 9.87 -7.77
CA SER A 268 3.61 9.38 -8.70
C SER A 268 2.37 8.88 -7.96
N VAL A 269 2.35 8.98 -6.65
CA VAL A 269 1.25 8.59 -5.77
C VAL A 269 0.89 9.76 -4.85
N ALA A 270 -0.40 10.03 -4.74
CA ALA A 270 -0.98 10.95 -3.76
C ALA A 270 -2.19 10.28 -3.07
N SER A 271 -2.67 10.89 -1.99
CA SER A 271 -3.92 10.50 -1.36
C SER A 271 -4.71 11.71 -0.86
N ILE A 272 -6.03 11.56 -0.89
CA ILE A 272 -6.97 12.44 -0.19
C ILE A 272 -7.50 11.62 0.99
N LEU A 273 -7.27 12.12 2.20
CA LEU A 273 -7.68 11.46 3.43
C LEU A 273 -9.10 11.87 3.82
N ILE A 274 -9.66 11.19 4.81
CA ILE A 274 -11.07 11.34 5.21
C ILE A 274 -11.44 12.77 5.60
N ASP A 275 -10.51 13.51 6.18
CA ASP A 275 -10.66 14.92 6.61
C ASP A 275 -10.35 15.94 5.51
N GLY A 276 -10.14 15.48 4.27
CA GLY A 276 -9.73 16.30 3.14
C GLY A 276 -8.23 16.57 3.04
N SER A 277 -7.41 16.11 3.98
CA SER A 277 -5.97 16.30 3.93
C SER A 277 -5.36 15.66 2.68
N ILE A 278 -4.49 16.42 2.00
CA ILE A 278 -3.72 15.97 0.84
C ILE A 278 -2.40 15.40 1.35
N SER A 279 -2.23 14.09 1.20
CA SER A 279 -1.03 13.36 1.61
C SER A 279 -0.37 12.65 0.42
N ALA A 280 0.87 12.26 0.60
CA ALA A 280 1.65 11.53 -0.40
C ALA A 280 1.25 10.04 -0.52
N CYS A 281 0.67 9.48 0.53
CA CYS A 281 0.27 8.07 0.63
C CYS A 281 -0.66 7.92 1.85
N THR A 282 -1.58 6.97 1.83
CA THR A 282 -2.48 6.68 2.97
C THR A 282 -1.74 6.30 4.25
N SER A 283 -0.50 5.83 4.15
CA SER A 283 0.36 5.50 5.29
C SER A 283 1.18 6.66 5.82
N VAL A 284 1.09 7.86 5.21
CA VAL A 284 1.83 9.06 5.63
C VAL A 284 0.84 10.06 6.21
N ARG A 285 0.99 10.36 7.50
CA ARG A 285 0.04 11.16 8.28
C ARG A 285 0.72 12.30 9.03
N GLY A 286 -0.09 13.21 9.57
CA GLY A 286 0.32 14.28 10.47
C GLY A 286 1.13 15.38 9.77
N LYS A 287 2.27 15.74 10.29
CA LYS A 287 3.12 16.84 9.84
C LYS A 287 3.50 16.81 8.35
N TYR A 288 3.36 15.66 7.71
CA TYR A 288 3.71 15.46 6.30
C TYR A 288 2.58 15.77 5.32
N TYR A 289 1.41 16.24 5.79
CA TYR A 289 0.33 16.71 4.91
C TYR A 289 0.78 17.95 4.13
N GLN A 290 0.29 18.08 2.90
CA GLN A 290 0.74 19.13 1.98
C GLN A 290 -0.34 20.20 1.76
N GLY A 291 -1.58 19.93 2.13
CA GLY A 291 -2.73 20.81 1.98
C GLY A 291 -4.02 20.11 2.37
N ASN A 292 -5.17 20.75 2.07
CA ASN A 292 -6.49 20.19 2.32
C ASN A 292 -7.46 20.61 1.22
N ILE A 293 -8.23 19.68 0.64
CA ILE A 293 -9.15 19.91 -0.50
C ILE A 293 -10.28 20.90 -0.22
N TYR A 294 -10.53 21.23 1.03
CA TYR A 294 -11.54 22.21 1.44
C TYR A 294 -11.00 23.64 1.44
N HIS A 295 -9.68 23.83 1.32
CA HIS A 295 -9.01 25.13 1.36
C HIS A 295 -8.05 25.35 0.18
N ASP A 296 -7.52 24.25 -0.38
CA ASP A 296 -6.47 24.29 -1.38
C ASP A 296 -6.94 23.61 -2.68
N ASP A 297 -6.44 24.06 -3.82
CA ASP A 297 -6.57 23.32 -5.07
C ASP A 297 -5.61 22.11 -5.04
N PHE A 298 -6.13 20.90 -5.31
CA PHE A 298 -5.33 19.69 -5.26
C PHE A 298 -4.17 19.72 -6.25
N TRP A 299 -4.39 20.24 -7.47
CA TRP A 299 -3.34 20.25 -8.49
C TRP A 299 -2.23 21.26 -8.15
N ASP A 300 -2.59 22.41 -7.62
CA ASP A 300 -1.59 23.38 -7.14
C ASP A 300 -0.73 22.79 -6.04
N VAL A 301 -1.33 22.05 -5.10
CA VAL A 301 -0.60 21.32 -4.06
C VAL A 301 0.25 20.20 -4.68
N TRP A 302 -0.26 19.47 -5.68
CA TRP A 302 0.50 18.43 -6.36
C TRP A 302 1.72 18.99 -7.08
N GLU A 303 1.60 20.05 -7.83
CA GLU A 303 2.71 20.68 -8.56
C GLU A 303 3.73 21.35 -7.64
N ASN A 304 3.27 22.16 -6.70
CA ASN A 304 4.11 23.08 -5.92
C ASN A 304 4.46 22.58 -4.52
N GLY A 305 3.70 21.65 -3.98
CA GLY A 305 3.97 20.92 -2.74
C GLY A 305 4.94 19.76 -2.94
N PHE A 306 4.92 18.80 -2.04
CA PHE A 306 5.69 17.55 -2.09
C PHE A 306 7.21 17.69 -2.34
N LYS A 307 7.79 18.88 -2.12
CA LYS A 307 9.21 19.17 -2.38
C LYS A 307 10.13 18.26 -1.59
N ASP A 308 9.80 18.00 -0.33
CA ASP A 308 10.57 17.12 0.57
C ASP A 308 10.44 15.62 0.19
N TYR A 309 9.39 15.24 -0.54
CA TYR A 309 9.21 13.91 -1.08
C TYR A 309 10.01 13.70 -2.37
N ARG A 310 10.09 14.73 -3.20
CA ARG A 310 10.79 14.71 -4.50
C ARG A 310 12.29 14.97 -4.33
N ASN A 311 12.69 15.78 -3.34
CA ASN A 311 14.08 16.01 -2.97
C ASN A 311 14.35 15.57 -1.52
N ARG A 312 14.84 14.36 -1.37
CA ARG A 312 15.08 13.74 -0.07
C ARG A 312 16.47 13.99 0.53
N GLN A 313 17.22 14.96 0.00
CA GLN A 313 18.57 15.28 0.51
C GLN A 313 18.57 15.76 1.97
N TRP A 314 17.45 16.30 2.45
CA TRP A 314 17.30 16.69 3.85
C TRP A 314 17.46 15.49 4.80
N MET A 315 17.05 14.27 4.39
CA MET A 315 17.19 13.06 5.19
C MET A 315 18.65 12.65 5.40
N LYS A 316 19.56 13.07 4.48
CA LYS A 316 20.99 12.80 4.61
C LYS A 316 21.62 13.53 5.80
N LYS A 317 20.93 14.50 6.39
CA LYS A 317 21.39 15.22 7.58
C LYS A 317 21.05 14.50 8.89
N LEU A 318 20.25 13.44 8.83
CA LEU A 318 19.69 12.73 9.97
C LEU A 318 20.32 11.34 10.12
N ASP A 319 20.45 10.88 11.37
CA ASP A 319 20.88 9.50 11.66
C ASP A 319 19.80 8.49 11.25
N PRO A 320 20.22 7.30 10.82
CA PRO A 320 21.56 6.82 10.47
C PRO A 320 21.96 7.16 9.01
N CYS A 321 21.17 8.00 8.30
CA CYS A 321 21.35 8.28 6.87
C CYS A 321 22.57 9.18 6.58
N ASN A 322 23.01 9.99 7.56
CA ASN A 322 24.13 10.93 7.42
C ASN A 322 25.47 10.23 7.09
N THR A 323 25.72 9.06 7.64
CA THR A 323 26.94 8.27 7.43
C THR A 323 26.73 7.11 6.42
N CYS A 324 25.48 6.91 5.95
CA CYS A 324 25.13 5.75 5.15
C CYS A 324 25.66 5.84 3.72
N LYS A 325 26.52 4.89 3.32
CA LYS A 325 27.08 4.77 1.97
C LYS A 325 26.00 4.37 0.91
N LEU A 326 24.89 3.81 1.35
CA LEU A 326 23.79 3.36 0.50
C LEU A 326 22.72 4.45 0.26
N PHE A 327 22.81 5.59 0.96
CA PHE A 327 21.83 6.67 0.86
C PHE A 327 21.52 7.09 -0.58
N ARG A 328 22.52 7.13 -1.45
CA ARG A 328 22.35 7.50 -2.87
C ARG A 328 21.36 6.61 -3.63
N TYR A 329 21.17 5.36 -3.17
CA TYR A 329 20.21 4.40 -3.75
C TYR A 329 18.92 4.30 -2.95
N CYS A 330 19.01 4.39 -1.62
CA CYS A 330 17.90 4.25 -0.69
C CYS A 330 17.06 5.54 -0.56
N GLU A 331 17.71 6.73 -0.58
CA GLU A 331 17.09 8.03 -0.31
C GLU A 331 16.23 8.05 0.95
N GLY A 332 16.70 7.38 2.00
CA GLY A 332 16.07 7.39 3.31
C GLY A 332 14.89 6.42 3.50
N GLY A 333 14.63 5.53 2.55
CA GLY A 333 13.59 4.50 2.66
C GLY A 333 12.17 5.00 2.35
N GLY A 334 11.17 4.29 2.87
CA GLY A 334 9.77 4.70 2.78
C GLY A 334 9.47 5.93 3.63
N MET A 335 8.69 6.88 3.10
CA MET A 335 8.31 8.10 3.85
C MET A 335 7.49 7.77 5.11
N HIS A 336 6.66 6.76 5.05
CA HIS A 336 5.86 6.29 6.19
C HIS A 336 6.70 5.77 7.36
N LEU A 337 7.98 5.46 7.14
CA LEU A 337 8.92 5.03 8.18
C LEU A 337 9.62 6.21 8.89
N ARG A 338 9.14 7.42 8.70
CA ARG A 338 9.64 8.62 9.36
C ARG A 338 8.65 9.16 10.36
N ARG A 339 9.17 9.51 11.55
CA ARG A 339 8.41 10.24 12.56
C ARG A 339 8.25 11.71 12.17
N GLU A 340 7.38 12.42 12.86
CA GLU A 340 7.11 13.83 12.60
C GLU A 340 8.32 14.75 12.80
N ASP A 341 9.28 14.35 13.61
CA ASP A 341 10.56 15.06 13.80
C ASP A 341 11.57 14.76 12.67
N GLY A 342 11.20 13.92 11.71
CA GLY A 342 12.04 13.47 10.59
C GLY A 342 12.95 12.29 10.93
N SER A 343 13.02 11.85 12.18
CA SER A 343 13.81 10.69 12.57
C SER A 343 13.29 9.41 11.93
N LEU A 344 14.19 8.46 11.66
CA LEU A 344 13.84 7.20 11.04
C LEU A 344 13.31 6.22 12.10
N MET A 345 12.08 5.73 11.91
CA MET A 345 11.48 4.71 12.76
C MET A 345 12.14 3.35 12.53
N LEU A 346 12.38 3.02 11.27
CA LEU A 346 12.94 1.74 10.86
C LEU A 346 13.82 1.89 9.62
N CYS A 347 15.02 1.30 9.66
CA CYS A 347 15.86 1.07 8.49
C CYS A 347 15.84 -0.42 8.15
N HIS A 348 15.29 -0.78 7.00
CA HIS A 348 15.20 -2.18 6.60
C HIS A 348 16.58 -2.85 6.45
N ASP A 349 17.57 -2.16 5.87
CA ASP A 349 18.93 -2.72 5.76
C ASP A 349 19.55 -2.98 7.14
N ASN A 350 19.42 -2.04 8.08
CA ASN A 350 19.91 -2.24 9.44
C ASN A 350 19.16 -3.37 10.14
N LYS A 351 17.82 -3.41 10.03
CA LYS A 351 16.99 -4.45 10.63
C LYS A 351 17.42 -5.85 10.16
N ILE A 352 17.56 -6.07 8.86
CA ILE A 352 17.95 -7.38 8.33
C ILE A 352 19.41 -7.75 8.62
N ARG A 353 20.29 -6.78 8.92
CA ARG A 353 21.67 -7.01 9.35
C ARG A 353 21.80 -7.22 10.87
N GLY A 354 20.74 -6.94 11.62
CA GLY A 354 20.72 -7.09 13.09
C GLY A 354 21.39 -5.92 13.84
N TYR A 355 21.36 -4.70 13.26
CA TYR A 355 21.85 -3.47 13.92
C TYR A 355 20.70 -2.63 14.47
#